data_629331fbd9f3567f4d81689787d97138
#
_entry.id   629331fbd9f3567f4d81689787d97138
#
_cell.length_a   1.000
_cell.length_b   1.000
_cell.length_c   1.000
_cell.angle_alpha   90.00
_cell.angle_beta   90.00
_cell.angle_gamma   90.00
#
_symmetry.space_group_name_H-M   'P 1'
#
loop_
_entity.id
_entity.type
_entity.pdbx_description
1 polymer ?
#
loop_
_entity_poly.entity_id
_entity_poly.type
_entity_poly.pdbx_seq_one_letter_code
_entity_poly.pdbx_strand_id
1 'polypeptide(L)'
;VADAKKNTENAIITQQRTSLVMQTGASAQQITKTQDKDASEVICRVPGISMIEEKFVMVRGFSQRYNNVWIYNSAVPSSEADARAFSFDIIPSSQLDNMLVVKSPAPEYPADFSGGFILVNTKDVPSSNLFTISVGTSLNDQTHLKKNLYNKGSGTDFLGFDNGFCSLKGGINVVLSPMNNGYDLLNNGLNNDWTVKDRRPLVDLSLNMNFSRCWVDSSGRTLAMLGTVNYIRHIWIWIIICLVLRC
;
A
#
# COMPACT_ATOMS: atom_id res chain seq x y z
N VAL A 1 -17.18 22.97 -8.78
CA VAL A 1 -16.12 23.83 -9.37
C VAL A 1 -14.97 24.05 -8.40
N ALA A 2 -15.21 24.01 -7.07
CA ALA A 2 -14.16 24.20 -6.07
C ALA A 2 -13.23 22.98 -5.88
N ASP A 3 -13.71 21.75 -6.11
CA ASP A 3 -12.92 20.54 -5.91
C ASP A 3 -11.84 20.32 -6.97
N ALA A 4 -12.09 20.75 -8.21
CA ALA A 4 -11.11 20.62 -9.27
C ALA A 4 -9.81 21.42 -9.03
N LYS A 5 -9.85 22.43 -8.13
CA LYS A 5 -8.67 23.25 -7.81
C LYS A 5 -7.79 22.64 -6.71
N LYS A 6 -8.31 21.77 -5.86
CA LYS A 6 -7.54 21.19 -4.74
C LYS A 6 -6.50 20.16 -5.19
N ASN A 7 -6.71 19.52 -6.33
CA ASN A 7 -5.92 18.40 -6.80
C ASN A 7 -4.76 18.78 -7.72
N THR A 8 -4.56 20.09 -7.92
CA THR A 8 -3.49 20.61 -8.75
C THR A 8 -2.23 20.90 -7.94
N GLU A 9 -1.07 20.85 -8.61
CA GLU A 9 0.22 21.20 -8.00
C GLU A 9 0.21 22.64 -7.45
N ASN A 10 -0.42 23.58 -8.17
CA ASN A 10 -0.57 24.97 -7.73
C ASN A 10 -1.39 25.09 -6.44
N ALA A 11 -2.35 24.21 -6.20
CA ALA A 11 -3.14 24.24 -4.98
C ALA A 11 -2.28 23.89 -3.76
N ILE A 12 -1.44 22.87 -3.87
CA ILE A 12 -0.50 22.48 -2.79
C ILE A 12 0.51 23.60 -2.55
N ILE A 13 1.08 24.19 -3.59
CA ILE A 13 2.02 25.30 -3.47
C ILE A 13 1.34 26.52 -2.77
N THR A 14 0.11 26.80 -3.12
CA THR A 14 -0.66 27.88 -2.47
C THR A 14 -0.91 27.55 -1.01
N GLN A 15 -1.28 26.32 -0.70
CA GLN A 15 -1.46 25.86 0.67
C GLN A 15 -0.16 25.95 1.48
N GLN A 16 0.97 25.57 0.88
CA GLN A 16 2.29 25.71 1.52
C GLN A 16 2.65 27.18 1.81
N ARG A 17 2.32 28.09 0.91
CA ARG A 17 2.59 29.54 1.08
C ARG A 17 1.70 30.19 2.13
N THR A 18 0.47 29.74 2.25
CA THR A 18 -0.50 30.31 3.22
C THR A 18 -0.42 29.65 4.60
N SER A 19 0.23 28.51 4.69
CA SER A 19 0.39 27.78 5.95
C SER A 19 1.40 28.45 6.87
N LEU A 20 1.07 28.53 8.15
CA LEU A 20 1.96 28.99 9.22
C LEU A 20 2.99 27.94 9.62
N VAL A 21 2.82 26.71 9.17
CA VAL A 21 3.69 25.56 9.49
C VAL A 21 4.47 25.12 8.26
N MET A 22 5.67 24.58 8.49
CA MET A 22 6.45 24.00 7.42
C MET A 22 5.81 22.69 6.98
N GLN A 23 5.17 22.72 5.82
CA GLN A 23 4.57 21.54 5.19
C GLN A 23 5.03 21.39 3.75
N THR A 24 5.12 20.14 3.32
CA THR A 24 5.46 19.75 1.93
C THR A 24 4.55 18.60 1.54
N GLY A 25 4.27 18.44 0.25
CA GLY A 25 3.41 17.34 -0.15
C GLY A 25 3.45 17.06 -1.65
N ALA A 26 2.73 16.02 -2.03
CA ALA A 26 2.53 15.59 -3.41
C ALA A 26 1.04 15.72 -3.78
N SER A 27 0.76 16.25 -4.97
CA SER A 27 -0.59 16.38 -5.52
C SER A 27 -0.99 15.17 -6.35
N ALA A 28 -2.30 14.96 -6.56
CA ALA A 28 -2.80 13.96 -7.48
C ALA A 28 -2.22 14.09 -8.89
N GLN A 29 -2.04 15.31 -9.36
CA GLN A 29 -1.45 15.59 -10.66
C GLN A 29 0.01 15.12 -10.73
N GLN A 30 0.79 15.34 -9.69
CA GLN A 30 2.17 14.88 -9.59
C GLN A 30 2.22 13.34 -9.53
N ILE A 31 1.40 12.73 -8.68
CA ILE A 31 1.30 11.27 -8.54
C ILE A 31 0.99 10.60 -9.88
N THR A 32 0.06 11.16 -10.64
CA THR A 32 -0.31 10.61 -11.96
C THR A 32 0.84 10.73 -12.97
N LYS A 33 1.63 11.82 -12.92
CA LYS A 33 2.78 12.02 -13.81
C LYS A 33 3.94 11.07 -13.50
N THR A 34 4.17 10.77 -12.22
CA THR A 34 5.32 9.96 -11.78
C THR A 34 5.08 8.46 -11.92
N GLN A 35 3.83 8.03 -12.13
CA GLN A 35 3.43 6.62 -12.28
C GLN A 35 3.88 5.73 -11.11
N ASP A 36 3.90 6.30 -9.91
CA ASP A 36 4.25 5.59 -8.68
C ASP A 36 3.21 4.49 -8.39
N LYS A 37 3.65 3.37 -7.84
CA LYS A 37 2.78 2.21 -7.60
C LYS A 37 1.93 2.38 -6.35
N ASP A 38 2.53 2.88 -5.29
CA ASP A 38 1.94 3.00 -3.96
C ASP A 38 2.29 4.32 -3.27
N ALA A 39 1.71 4.54 -2.10
CA ALA A 39 1.94 5.73 -1.31
C ALA A 39 3.38 5.85 -0.81
N SER A 40 4.10 4.73 -0.69
CA SER A 40 5.49 4.71 -0.25
C SER A 40 6.41 5.37 -1.28
N GLU A 41 6.26 5.05 -2.55
CA GLU A 41 7.01 5.68 -3.64
C GLU A 41 6.67 7.18 -3.77
N VAL A 42 5.39 7.53 -3.63
CA VAL A 42 4.93 8.92 -3.69
C VAL A 42 5.56 9.77 -2.60
N ILE A 43 5.56 9.29 -1.36
CA ILE A 43 6.06 10.08 -0.23
C ILE A 43 7.57 10.25 -0.26
N CYS A 44 8.31 9.32 -0.86
CA CYS A 44 9.76 9.42 -1.06
C CYS A 44 10.18 10.60 -1.91
N ARG A 45 9.27 11.10 -2.76
CA ARG A 45 9.54 12.29 -3.60
C ARG A 45 9.45 13.59 -2.83
N VAL A 46 8.92 13.54 -1.61
CA VAL A 46 8.82 14.71 -0.74
C VAL A 46 10.18 14.97 -0.09
N PRO A 47 10.77 16.18 -0.22
CA PRO A 47 12.08 16.48 0.32
C PRO A 47 12.20 16.23 1.82
N GLY A 48 13.32 15.63 2.25
CA GLY A 48 13.60 15.34 3.66
C GLY A 48 12.88 14.10 4.19
N ILE A 49 12.43 13.24 3.29
CA ILE A 49 11.88 11.93 3.61
C ILE A 49 12.78 10.85 3.02
N SER A 50 12.97 9.82 3.80
CA SER A 50 13.64 8.58 3.40
C SER A 50 12.82 7.39 3.85
N MET A 51 13.07 6.22 3.27
CA MET A 51 12.36 5.00 3.60
C MET A 51 13.27 3.93 4.15
N ILE A 52 12.68 3.09 5.00
CA ILE A 52 13.26 1.84 5.48
C ILE A 52 12.40 0.71 4.92
N GLU A 53 13.06 -0.33 4.37
CA GLU A 53 12.41 -1.55 3.87
C GLU A 53 11.30 -1.29 2.82
N GLU A 54 11.39 -0.18 2.09
CA GLU A 54 10.40 0.22 1.08
C GLU A 54 8.96 0.39 1.62
N LYS A 55 8.78 0.41 2.93
CA LYS A 55 7.46 0.44 3.61
C LYS A 55 7.32 1.58 4.58
N PHE A 56 8.36 1.82 5.40
CA PHE A 56 8.29 2.74 6.52
C PHE A 56 8.99 4.05 6.22
N VAL A 57 8.36 5.12 6.62
CA VAL A 57 8.81 6.47 6.37
C VAL A 57 9.63 7.01 7.52
N MET A 58 10.79 7.57 7.22
CA MET A 58 11.59 8.39 8.11
C MET A 58 11.52 9.85 7.67
N VAL A 59 11.16 10.73 8.57
CA VAL A 59 11.13 12.17 8.32
C VAL A 59 12.30 12.83 9.02
N ARG A 60 13.14 13.56 8.28
CA ARG A 60 14.34 14.26 8.80
C ARG A 60 15.31 13.36 9.58
N GLY A 61 15.42 12.08 9.20
CA GLY A 61 16.26 11.11 9.91
C GLY A 61 15.67 10.54 11.20
N PHE A 62 14.46 10.98 11.60
CA PHE A 62 13.76 10.36 12.73
C PHE A 62 13.13 9.05 12.32
N SER A 63 13.30 8.02 13.13
CA SER A 63 12.73 6.70 12.93
C SER A 63 11.19 6.76 12.79
N GLN A 64 10.61 5.77 12.10
CA GLN A 64 9.17 5.64 11.84
C GLN A 64 8.29 5.79 13.08
N ARG A 65 8.77 5.35 14.25
CA ARG A 65 8.05 5.44 15.54
C ARG A 65 7.72 6.85 16.00
N TYR A 66 8.45 7.85 15.49
CA TYR A 66 8.28 9.25 15.83
C TYR A 66 7.38 10.01 14.87
N ASN A 67 6.88 9.34 13.85
CA ASN A 67 5.95 9.90 12.88
C ASN A 67 4.51 9.55 13.27
N ASN A 68 3.59 10.43 12.96
CA ASN A 68 2.16 10.19 13.09
C ASN A 68 1.52 10.23 11.71
N VAL A 69 0.59 9.31 11.46
CA VAL A 69 -0.09 9.19 10.17
C VAL A 69 -1.58 9.32 10.38
N TRP A 70 -2.20 10.20 9.62
CA TRP A 70 -3.64 10.34 9.58
C TRP A 70 -4.16 10.16 8.17
N ILE A 71 -5.25 9.43 8.06
CA ILE A 71 -6.03 9.29 6.83
C ILE A 71 -7.37 9.99 7.05
N TYR A 72 -7.70 10.96 6.21
CA TYR A 72 -8.92 11.77 6.36
C TYR A 72 -9.10 12.36 7.77
N ASN A 73 -8.06 12.95 8.31
CA ASN A 73 -8.07 13.52 9.66
C ASN A 73 -8.37 12.53 10.79
N SER A 74 -8.23 11.23 10.53
CA SER A 74 -8.36 10.18 11.53
C SER A 74 -7.01 9.48 11.75
N ALA A 75 -6.64 9.31 13.00
CA ALA A 75 -5.41 8.61 13.35
C ALA A 75 -5.47 7.15 12.88
N VAL A 76 -4.40 6.70 12.24
CA VAL A 76 -4.30 5.31 11.77
C VAL A 76 -3.53 4.50 12.80
N PRO A 77 -4.02 3.30 13.16
CA PRO A 77 -3.29 2.39 14.03
C PRO A 77 -1.99 1.93 13.34
N SER A 78 -1.05 1.44 14.15
CA SER A 78 0.15 0.80 13.62
C SER A 78 -0.22 -0.43 12.76
N SER A 79 0.45 -0.59 11.64
CA SER A 79 0.33 -1.81 10.82
C SER A 79 1.20 -2.97 11.34
N GLU A 80 2.15 -2.65 12.23
CA GLU A 80 3.06 -3.63 12.81
C GLU A 80 2.71 -3.91 14.27
N ALA A 81 2.84 -5.18 14.69
CA ALA A 81 2.51 -5.61 16.05
C ALA A 81 3.54 -5.09 17.07
N ASP A 82 4.82 -5.05 16.68
CA ASP A 82 5.93 -4.78 17.59
C ASP A 82 6.47 -3.34 17.52
N ALA A 83 6.01 -2.55 16.58
CA ALA A 83 6.50 -1.19 16.37
C ALA A 83 5.37 -0.22 16.05
N ARG A 84 5.47 1.02 16.55
CA ARG A 84 4.60 2.10 16.10
C ARG A 84 5.05 2.56 14.71
N ALA A 85 4.52 1.91 13.69
CA ALA A 85 4.85 2.20 12.31
C ALA A 85 3.63 1.97 11.40
N PHE A 86 3.49 2.79 10.38
CA PHE A 86 2.49 2.61 9.34
C PHE A 86 3.17 2.22 8.02
N SER A 87 2.67 1.17 7.40
CA SER A 87 3.19 0.65 6.14
C SER A 87 2.49 1.36 4.98
N PHE A 88 3.23 2.17 4.24
CA PHE A 88 2.66 2.99 3.15
C PHE A 88 2.44 2.21 1.85
N ASP A 89 3.00 1.02 1.72
CA ASP A 89 2.77 0.10 0.60
C ASP A 89 1.32 -0.42 0.54
N ILE A 90 0.59 -0.32 1.65
CA ILE A 90 -0.82 -0.73 1.74
C ILE A 90 -1.72 0.15 0.86
N ILE A 91 -1.36 1.42 0.66
CA ILE A 91 -2.21 2.38 -0.05
C ILE A 91 -1.74 2.51 -1.49
N PRO A 92 -2.52 2.03 -2.47
CA PRO A 92 -2.16 2.19 -3.87
C PRO A 92 -2.24 3.67 -4.29
N SER A 93 -1.27 4.11 -5.10
CA SER A 93 -1.18 5.51 -5.58
C SER A 93 -2.44 5.96 -6.32
N SER A 94 -3.13 5.04 -6.98
CA SER A 94 -4.38 5.30 -7.71
C SER A 94 -5.52 5.80 -6.83
N GLN A 95 -5.49 5.52 -5.53
CA GLN A 95 -6.47 5.99 -4.55
C GLN A 95 -6.11 7.33 -3.92
N LEU A 96 -4.88 7.78 -4.07
CA LEU A 96 -4.42 9.02 -3.47
C LEU A 96 -4.95 10.24 -4.22
N ASP A 97 -5.40 11.22 -3.46
CA ASP A 97 -5.71 12.56 -3.93
C ASP A 97 -4.54 13.49 -3.66
N ASN A 98 -4.09 13.54 -2.43
CA ASN A 98 -2.88 14.25 -2.05
C ASN A 98 -2.27 13.66 -0.78
N MET A 99 -0.99 13.92 -0.59
CA MET A 99 -0.27 13.61 0.63
C MET A 99 0.46 14.86 1.10
N LEU A 100 0.29 15.20 2.37
CA LEU A 100 0.95 16.33 3.01
C LEU A 100 1.79 15.85 4.18
N VAL A 101 2.98 16.39 4.30
CA VAL A 101 3.89 16.12 5.41
C VAL A 101 4.17 17.42 6.14
N VAL A 102 3.66 17.50 7.35
CA VAL A 102 3.88 18.62 8.26
C VAL A 102 5.13 18.33 9.08
N LYS A 103 6.08 19.25 9.02
CA LYS A 103 7.42 19.08 9.62
C LYS A 103 7.63 19.94 10.86
N SER A 104 6.72 20.84 11.17
CA SER A 104 6.77 21.67 12.38
C SER A 104 5.49 21.49 13.19
N PRO A 105 5.59 21.47 14.53
CA PRO A 105 4.41 21.36 15.37
C PRO A 105 3.51 22.60 15.23
N ALA A 106 2.20 22.38 15.32
CA ALA A 106 1.19 23.42 15.35
C ALA A 106 0.07 23.02 16.30
N PRO A 107 -0.66 23.99 16.87
CA PRO A 107 -1.75 23.71 17.83
C PRO A 107 -2.89 22.85 17.26
N GLU A 108 -3.05 22.86 15.95
CA GLU A 108 -4.07 22.08 15.21
C GLU A 108 -3.73 20.59 15.06
N TYR A 109 -2.47 20.20 15.33
CA TYR A 109 -2.01 18.83 15.23
C TYR A 109 -1.71 18.24 16.61
N PRO A 110 -1.83 16.89 16.76
CA PRO A 110 -1.44 16.23 18.00
C PRO A 110 0.03 16.48 18.33
N ALA A 111 0.34 16.59 19.61
CA ALA A 111 1.71 16.84 20.07
C ALA A 111 2.60 15.58 20.11
N ASP A 112 2.11 14.45 19.70
CA ASP A 112 2.74 13.13 19.84
C ASP A 112 3.66 12.73 18.67
N PHE A 113 4.11 13.70 17.86
CA PHE A 113 5.09 13.46 16.80
C PHE A 113 6.34 14.34 16.99
N SER A 114 7.50 13.79 16.64
CA SER A 114 8.78 14.51 16.64
C SER A 114 9.44 14.54 15.26
N GLY A 115 9.17 13.55 14.43
CA GLY A 115 9.68 13.46 13.06
C GLY A 115 8.83 14.26 12.09
N GLY A 116 7.66 13.76 11.80
CA GLY A 116 6.68 14.36 10.89
C GLY A 116 5.28 13.88 11.12
N PHE A 117 4.35 14.75 10.77
CA PHE A 117 2.92 14.44 10.76
C PHE A 117 2.48 14.29 9.31
N ILE A 118 2.01 13.10 8.95
CA ILE A 118 1.70 12.73 7.58
C ILE A 118 0.20 12.65 7.41
N LEU A 119 -0.32 13.50 6.55
CA LEU A 119 -1.73 13.52 6.16
C LEU A 119 -1.88 12.87 4.81
N VAL A 120 -2.65 11.80 4.76
CA VAL A 120 -3.00 11.10 3.54
C VAL A 120 -4.46 11.36 3.21
N ASN A 121 -4.72 11.99 2.09
CA ASN A 121 -6.07 12.16 1.58
C ASN A 121 -6.25 11.26 0.36
N THR A 122 -7.22 10.38 0.42
CA THR A 122 -7.60 9.54 -0.72
C THR A 122 -8.67 10.25 -1.55
N LYS A 123 -8.91 9.76 -2.76
CA LYS A 123 -9.91 10.36 -3.65
C LYS A 123 -11.28 10.39 -3.01
N ASP A 124 -11.92 11.52 -3.09
CA ASP A 124 -13.29 11.75 -2.65
C ASP A 124 -14.30 11.24 -3.71
N VAL A 125 -15.56 11.59 -3.55
CA VAL A 125 -16.64 11.20 -4.48
C VAL A 125 -16.25 11.51 -5.92
N PRO A 126 -16.24 10.53 -6.83
CA PRO A 126 -15.91 10.77 -8.22
C PRO A 126 -16.98 11.64 -8.89
N SER A 127 -16.55 12.65 -9.61
CA SER A 127 -17.43 13.53 -10.39
C SER A 127 -17.94 12.87 -11.69
N SER A 128 -17.34 11.77 -12.10
CA SER A 128 -17.68 11.03 -13.34
C SER A 128 -17.49 9.54 -13.16
N ASN A 129 -18.27 8.79 -13.95
CA ASN A 129 -18.09 7.36 -14.05
C ASN A 129 -16.82 7.09 -14.86
N LEU A 130 -15.83 6.43 -14.26
CA LEU A 130 -14.56 6.13 -14.89
C LEU A 130 -14.16 4.69 -14.61
N PHE A 131 -13.73 4.01 -15.67
CA PHE A 131 -13.08 2.71 -15.57
C PHE A 131 -11.71 2.79 -16.24
N THR A 132 -10.65 2.50 -15.47
CA THR A 132 -9.27 2.57 -15.94
C THR A 132 -8.58 1.24 -15.71
N ILE A 133 -7.94 0.74 -16.74
CA ILE A 133 -7.06 -0.43 -16.65
C ILE A 133 -5.66 0.04 -17.01
N SER A 134 -4.70 -0.24 -16.14
CA SER A 134 -3.28 0.03 -16.38
C SER A 134 -2.49 -1.25 -16.26
N VAL A 135 -1.66 -1.52 -17.25
CA VAL A 135 -0.75 -2.67 -17.27
C VAL A 135 0.67 -2.13 -17.30
N GLY A 136 1.46 -2.52 -16.33
CA GLY A 136 2.87 -2.15 -16.23
C GLY A 136 3.76 -3.39 -16.25
N THR A 137 4.97 -3.23 -16.73
CA THR A 137 6.00 -4.26 -16.68
C THR A 137 7.32 -3.65 -16.26
N SER A 138 8.09 -4.37 -15.47
CA SER A 138 9.44 -3.98 -15.10
C SER A 138 10.44 -5.10 -15.43
N LEU A 139 11.62 -4.70 -15.85
CA LEU A 139 12.71 -5.60 -16.22
C LEU A 139 13.94 -5.27 -15.39
N ASN A 140 14.46 -6.28 -14.69
CA ASN A 140 15.76 -6.21 -14.03
C ASN A 140 16.76 -7.07 -14.82
N ASP A 141 17.77 -6.45 -15.40
CA ASP A 141 18.76 -7.13 -16.23
C ASP A 141 19.58 -8.18 -15.45
N GLN A 142 19.70 -8.05 -14.14
CA GLN A 142 20.49 -8.99 -13.34
C GLN A 142 19.74 -10.28 -13.00
N THR A 143 18.42 -10.24 -12.90
CA THR A 143 17.60 -11.36 -12.39
C THR A 143 16.67 -11.96 -13.44
N HIS A 144 16.03 -11.13 -14.27
CA HIS A 144 15.05 -11.63 -15.24
C HIS A 144 15.72 -12.34 -16.41
N LEU A 145 15.08 -13.38 -16.89
CA LEU A 145 15.51 -14.24 -18.01
C LEU A 145 16.84 -14.98 -17.80
N LYS A 146 17.51 -14.76 -16.65
CA LYS A 146 18.73 -15.49 -16.26
C LYS A 146 18.37 -16.69 -15.38
N LYS A 147 19.27 -17.66 -15.30
CA LYS A 147 19.09 -18.80 -14.40
C LYS A 147 19.22 -18.35 -12.95
N ASN A 148 18.15 -18.48 -12.20
CA ASN A 148 18.11 -18.24 -10.76
C ASN A 148 17.71 -19.52 -10.03
N LEU A 149 18.31 -19.74 -8.89
CA LEU A 149 17.96 -20.83 -8.00
C LEU A 149 16.67 -20.50 -7.25
N TYR A 150 15.74 -21.44 -7.19
CA TYR A 150 14.50 -21.28 -6.44
C TYR A 150 14.08 -22.59 -5.78
N ASN A 151 13.33 -22.49 -4.68
CA ASN A 151 12.66 -23.62 -4.07
C ASN A 151 11.26 -23.77 -4.69
N LYS A 152 10.85 -25.02 -4.92
CA LYS A 152 9.51 -25.29 -5.43
C LYS A 152 8.47 -24.90 -4.37
N GLY A 153 7.62 -23.95 -4.69
CA GLY A 153 6.45 -23.59 -3.92
C GLY A 153 5.17 -24.25 -4.42
N SER A 154 4.04 -23.75 -3.96
CA SER A 154 2.72 -24.15 -4.42
C SER A 154 2.47 -23.71 -5.87
N GLY A 155 1.62 -24.44 -6.58
CA GLY A 155 1.20 -24.07 -7.94
C GLY A 155 0.35 -22.79 -7.99
N THR A 156 -0.17 -22.33 -6.86
CA THR A 156 -1.03 -21.14 -6.71
C THR A 156 -0.31 -19.95 -6.09
N ASP A 157 0.98 -20.06 -5.78
CA ASP A 157 1.78 -18.99 -5.18
C ASP A 157 1.77 -17.71 -6.02
N PHE A 158 1.62 -17.81 -7.35
CA PHE A 158 1.54 -16.66 -8.23
C PHE A 158 0.28 -15.80 -7.99
N LEU A 159 -0.76 -16.35 -7.34
CA LEU A 159 -1.98 -15.65 -6.94
C LEU A 159 -1.93 -15.20 -5.47
N GLY A 160 -0.87 -15.51 -4.74
CA GLY A 160 -0.76 -15.21 -3.31
C GLY A 160 -1.54 -16.14 -2.39
N PHE A 161 -2.00 -17.29 -2.90
CA PHE A 161 -2.72 -18.30 -2.11
C PHE A 161 -1.92 -19.60 -2.06
N ASP A 162 -1.76 -20.14 -0.85
CA ASP A 162 -1.25 -21.49 -0.67
C ASP A 162 -2.39 -22.51 -0.85
N ASN A 163 -2.17 -23.52 -1.67
CA ASN A 163 -3.11 -24.64 -1.87
C ASN A 163 -2.96 -25.76 -0.83
N GLY A 164 -2.33 -25.47 0.30
CA GLY A 164 -2.04 -26.45 1.34
C GLY A 164 -0.65 -27.09 1.22
N PHE A 165 0.19 -26.61 0.30
CA PHE A 165 1.57 -27.13 0.12
C PHE A 165 2.43 -26.88 1.38
N CYS A 166 2.24 -25.74 2.05
CA CYS A 166 2.91 -25.39 3.31
C CYS A 166 2.13 -25.82 4.56
N SER A 167 0.94 -26.43 4.42
CA SER A 167 0.13 -26.83 5.55
C SER A 167 0.71 -28.09 6.22
N LEU A 168 0.57 -28.15 7.55
CA LEU A 168 0.87 -29.36 8.32
C LEU A 168 -0.13 -30.48 7.97
N LYS A 169 0.35 -31.60 7.45
CA LYS A 169 -0.47 -32.77 7.23
C LYS A 169 -0.94 -33.33 8.60
N GLY A 170 -2.25 -33.39 8.80
CA GLY A 170 -2.85 -33.85 10.05
C GLY A 170 -3.30 -32.75 11.03
N GLY A 171 -3.00 -31.49 10.70
CA GLY A 171 -3.44 -30.34 11.50
C GLY A 171 -2.70 -30.18 12.83
N ILE A 172 -3.03 -29.11 13.55
CA ILE A 172 -2.38 -28.72 14.81
C ILE A 172 -2.58 -29.76 15.94
N ASN A 173 -3.65 -30.56 15.87
CA ASN A 173 -3.96 -31.57 16.85
C ASN A 173 -2.93 -32.71 16.88
N VAL A 174 -2.24 -32.98 15.79
CA VAL A 174 -1.15 -33.96 15.71
C VAL A 174 0.08 -33.49 16.48
N VAL A 175 0.31 -32.16 16.47
CA VAL A 175 1.44 -31.54 17.18
C VAL A 175 1.26 -31.56 18.69
N LEU A 176 0.03 -31.46 19.15
CA LEU A 176 -0.34 -31.39 20.58
C LEU A 176 -0.60 -32.77 21.22
N SER A 177 -0.57 -33.85 20.43
CA SER A 177 -0.76 -35.19 20.95
C SER A 177 0.49 -35.68 21.66
N PRO A 178 0.42 -36.01 22.98
CA PRO A 178 1.60 -36.47 23.73
C PRO A 178 2.12 -37.84 23.31
N MET A 179 1.40 -38.55 22.43
CA MET A 179 1.79 -39.88 21.94
C MET A 179 2.57 -39.86 20.60
N ASN A 180 2.66 -38.73 19.94
CA ASN A 180 3.44 -38.65 18.71
C ASN A 180 4.87 -38.25 19.02
N ASN A 181 5.80 -39.17 18.77
CA ASN A 181 7.22 -38.87 18.77
C ASN A 181 7.48 -37.75 17.72
N GLY A 182 8.17 -36.67 18.10
CA GLY A 182 8.44 -35.52 17.22
C GLY A 182 9.09 -35.90 15.90
N TYR A 183 9.62 -37.09 15.76
CA TYR A 183 10.17 -37.65 14.51
C TYR A 183 9.11 -37.90 13.44
N ASP A 184 7.89 -38.33 13.81
CA ASP A 184 6.81 -38.58 12.84
C ASP A 184 6.28 -37.26 12.27
N LEU A 185 6.33 -36.20 13.04
CA LEU A 185 5.96 -34.86 12.58
C LEU A 185 6.95 -34.30 11.56
N LEU A 186 8.24 -34.48 11.79
CA LEU A 186 9.30 -34.06 10.87
C LEU A 186 9.30 -34.87 9.56
N ASN A 187 8.99 -36.16 9.62
CA ASN A 187 9.01 -37.01 8.44
C ASN A 187 7.72 -36.96 7.61
N ASN A 188 6.57 -36.84 8.24
CA ASN A 188 5.26 -36.95 7.57
C ASN A 188 4.42 -35.68 7.60
N GLY A 189 4.72 -34.73 8.49
CA GLY A 189 3.94 -33.53 8.72
C GLY A 189 4.40 -32.32 7.90
N LEU A 190 5.69 -32.23 7.61
CA LEU A 190 6.27 -31.11 6.88
C LEU A 190 6.66 -31.52 5.46
N ASN A 191 6.60 -30.57 4.55
CA ASN A 191 7.15 -30.76 3.21
C ASN A 191 8.68 -30.63 3.26
N ASN A 192 9.39 -31.75 3.17
CA ASN A 192 10.85 -31.83 3.27
C ASN A 192 11.56 -31.75 1.88
N ASP A 193 10.88 -31.23 0.87
CA ASP A 193 11.53 -31.01 -0.45
C ASP A 193 12.38 -29.74 -0.43
N TRP A 194 13.63 -29.86 -0.02
CA TRP A 194 14.64 -28.79 -0.02
C TRP A 194 15.44 -28.74 -1.31
N THR A 195 15.00 -29.45 -2.36
CA THR A 195 15.70 -29.48 -3.62
C THR A 195 15.63 -28.13 -4.32
N VAL A 196 16.78 -27.55 -4.56
CA VAL A 196 16.91 -26.30 -5.31
C VAL A 196 16.78 -26.59 -6.79
N LYS A 197 15.94 -25.85 -7.48
CA LYS A 197 15.69 -25.97 -8.92
C LYS A 197 16.10 -24.69 -9.64
N ASP A 198 16.47 -24.83 -10.90
CA ASP A 198 16.75 -23.70 -11.77
C ASP A 198 15.46 -23.17 -12.38
N ARG A 199 15.26 -21.86 -12.31
CA ARG A 199 14.17 -21.16 -12.99
C ARG A 199 14.68 -19.90 -13.66
N ARG A 200 14.12 -19.59 -14.81
CA ARG A 200 14.27 -18.28 -15.46
C ARG A 200 13.00 -17.47 -15.16
N PRO A 201 13.06 -16.51 -14.23
CA PRO A 201 11.90 -15.68 -13.95
C PRO A 201 11.56 -14.82 -15.16
N LEU A 202 10.27 -14.71 -15.44
CA LEU A 202 9.73 -13.79 -16.43
C LEU A 202 9.77 -12.37 -15.87
N VAL A 203 9.53 -11.38 -16.72
CA VAL A 203 9.40 -9.98 -16.34
C VAL A 203 8.31 -9.78 -15.28
N ASP A 204 8.48 -8.77 -14.45
CA ASP A 204 7.45 -8.41 -13.48
C ASP A 204 6.24 -7.84 -14.21
N LEU A 205 5.06 -8.16 -13.70
CA LEU A 205 3.80 -7.70 -14.24
C LEU A 205 3.00 -7.02 -13.14
N SER A 206 2.56 -5.80 -13.40
CA SER A 206 1.62 -5.08 -12.57
C SER A 206 0.32 -4.81 -13.34
N LEU A 207 -0.80 -5.10 -12.72
CA LEU A 207 -2.12 -4.86 -13.26
C LEU A 207 -2.89 -4.01 -12.24
N ASN A 208 -3.32 -2.82 -12.65
CA ASN A 208 -4.15 -1.95 -11.84
C ASN A 208 -5.49 -1.74 -12.54
N MET A 209 -6.57 -2.06 -11.86
CA MET A 209 -7.92 -1.81 -12.31
C MET A 209 -8.58 -0.86 -11.32
N ASN A 210 -8.98 0.32 -11.80
CA ASN A 210 -9.72 1.29 -11.00
C ASN A 210 -11.09 1.48 -11.60
N PHE A 211 -12.07 1.44 -10.75
CA PHE A 211 -13.43 1.71 -11.17
C PHE A 211 -14.05 2.75 -10.23
N SER A 212 -14.75 3.69 -10.80
CA SER A 212 -15.49 4.71 -10.07
C SER A 212 -16.87 4.87 -10.68
N ARG A 213 -17.88 4.90 -9.85
CA ARG A 213 -19.25 5.12 -10.28
C ARG A 213 -19.99 6.01 -9.30
N CYS A 214 -20.72 6.96 -9.84
CA CYS A 214 -21.53 7.89 -9.08
C CYS A 214 -22.97 7.83 -9.59
N TRP A 215 -23.91 7.68 -8.68
CA TRP A 215 -25.33 7.77 -8.93
C TRP A 215 -25.88 8.96 -8.18
N VAL A 216 -26.66 9.80 -8.87
CA VAL A 216 -27.35 10.92 -8.26
C VAL A 216 -28.85 10.61 -8.36
N ASP A 217 -29.50 10.56 -7.21
CA ASP A 217 -30.94 10.37 -7.14
C ASP A 217 -31.68 11.69 -7.43
N SER A 218 -32.95 11.58 -7.84
CA SER A 218 -33.85 12.73 -8.07
C SER A 218 -34.01 13.63 -6.84
N SER A 219 -33.77 13.09 -5.66
CA SER A 219 -33.80 13.84 -4.38
C SER A 219 -32.49 14.56 -4.06
N GLY A 220 -31.50 14.58 -4.97
CA GLY A 220 -30.20 15.20 -4.76
C GLY A 220 -29.22 14.38 -3.89
N ARG A 221 -29.59 13.15 -3.53
CA ARG A 221 -28.69 12.24 -2.81
C ARG A 221 -27.68 11.63 -3.78
N THR A 222 -26.42 11.59 -3.40
CA THR A 222 -25.36 11.00 -4.20
C THR A 222 -24.87 9.71 -3.55
N LEU A 223 -24.89 8.62 -4.32
CA LEU A 223 -24.24 7.37 -3.97
C LEU A 223 -23.02 7.23 -4.86
N ALA A 224 -21.84 7.10 -4.26
CA ALA A 224 -20.61 6.91 -4.98
C ALA A 224 -19.93 5.60 -4.57
N MET A 225 -19.41 4.91 -5.55
CA MET A 225 -18.65 3.68 -5.36
C MET A 225 -17.29 3.82 -6.04
N LEU A 226 -16.24 3.59 -5.26
CA LEU A 226 -14.87 3.54 -5.71
C LEU A 226 -14.31 2.16 -5.43
N GLY A 227 -13.67 1.56 -6.42
CA GLY A 227 -13.02 0.26 -6.26
C GLY A 227 -11.69 0.24 -7.00
N THR A 228 -10.71 -0.40 -6.40
CA THR A 228 -9.44 -0.66 -7.04
C THR A 228 -9.02 -2.10 -6.82
N VAL A 229 -8.47 -2.71 -7.86
CA VAL A 229 -7.85 -4.03 -7.80
C VAL A 229 -6.44 -3.87 -8.32
N ASN A 230 -5.46 -4.12 -7.47
CA ASN A 230 -4.06 -4.10 -7.84
C ASN A 230 -3.50 -5.52 -7.77
N TYR A 231 -2.87 -5.96 -8.84
CA TYR A 231 -2.09 -7.18 -8.88
C TYR A 231 -0.66 -6.82 -9.25
N ILE A 232 0.25 -7.10 -8.35
CA ILE A 232 1.69 -6.94 -8.59
C ILE A 232 2.31 -8.30 -8.39
N ARG A 233 3.15 -8.75 -9.29
CA ARG A 233 3.75 -10.09 -9.25
C ARG A 233 4.65 -10.35 -8.04
N HIS A 234 4.98 -9.34 -7.28
CA HIS A 234 5.57 -9.46 -5.94
C HIS A 234 4.53 -9.69 -4.85
N ILE A 235 3.35 -10.22 -5.19
CA ILE A 235 2.36 -10.86 -4.31
C ILE A 235 1.65 -9.89 -3.35
N TRP A 236 0.77 -9.02 -3.86
CA TRP A 236 -0.32 -8.47 -3.02
C TRP A 236 -1.56 -8.22 -3.90
N ILE A 237 -2.64 -8.93 -3.61
CA ILE A 237 -3.96 -8.60 -4.16
C ILE A 237 -4.70 -7.79 -3.10
N TRP A 238 -4.91 -6.51 -3.34
CA TRP A 238 -5.74 -5.68 -2.48
C TRP A 238 -7.05 -5.36 -3.21
N ILE A 239 -8.16 -5.69 -2.57
CA ILE A 239 -9.49 -5.24 -3.00
C ILE A 239 -9.94 -4.22 -1.96
N ILE A 240 -9.86 -2.94 -2.30
CA ILE A 240 -10.39 -1.86 -1.47
C ILE A 240 -11.69 -1.41 -2.11
N ILE A 241 -12.83 -1.67 -1.47
CA ILE A 241 -14.13 -1.13 -1.84
C ILE A 241 -14.48 -0.07 -0.80
N CYS A 242 -14.46 1.19 -1.21
CA CYS A 242 -14.91 2.29 -0.37
C CYS A 242 -16.31 2.70 -0.81
N LEU A 243 -17.29 2.52 0.06
CA LEU A 243 -18.65 3.00 -0.11
C LEU A 243 -18.79 4.33 0.64
N VAL A 244 -18.96 5.41 -0.11
CA VAL A 244 -19.23 6.73 0.48
C VAL A 244 -20.70 7.06 0.26
N LEU A 245 -21.45 7.10 1.35
CA LEU A 245 -22.82 7.61 1.41
C LEU A 245 -22.77 9.05 1.87
N ARG A 246 -23.15 9.97 1.01
CA ARG A 246 -23.37 11.39 1.37
C ARG A 246 -24.87 11.64 1.40
N CYS A 247 -25.38 11.98 2.57
CA CYS A 247 -26.75 12.48 2.75
C CYS A 247 -26.82 13.98 2.47
#